data_3051cc53f214205988d52b57e47e8040
#
_entry.id   3051cc53f214205988d52b57e47e8040
#
_cell.length_a   1.000
_cell.length_b   1.000
_cell.length_c   1.000
_cell.angle_alpha   90.00
_cell.angle_beta   90.00
_cell.angle_gamma   90.00
#
_symmetry.space_group_name_H-M   'P 1'
#
loop_
_entity.id
_entity.type
_entity.pdbx_description
1 polymer ?
#
loop_
_entity_poly.entity_id
_entity_poly.type
_entity_poly.pdbx_seq_one_letter_code
_entity_poly.pdbx_strand_id
1 'polypeptide(L)'
;MIHMLKKFLYLIVEIIAKVHSKLLSLNDYSEYNFTDKQLHFLVIGALGMAMIFVIYPIFKWLAKENHVMVIAWFYVFTVIIVITFAIEIGQKATGTGAMEFADIVFGIGGYIVMFMIFALIRAIYKGIRKLIVALKLPE
;
A
#
# COMPACT_ATOMS: atom_id res chain seq x y z
N MET A 1 14.32 13.70 -3.57
CA MET A 1 13.27 12.67 -3.51
C MET A 1 13.09 12.12 -2.08
N ILE A 2 14.10 11.57 -1.43
CA ILE A 2 14.02 10.99 -0.06
C ILE A 2 13.54 12.02 0.97
N HIS A 3 13.95 13.28 0.89
CA HIS A 3 13.53 14.33 1.82
C HIS A 3 12.04 14.67 1.71
N MET A 4 11.47 14.68 0.50
CA MET A 4 10.05 14.90 0.27
C MET A 4 9.21 13.73 0.79
N LEU A 5 9.66 12.49 0.56
CA LEU A 5 9.00 11.29 1.05
C LEU A 5 8.99 11.23 2.60
N LYS A 6 10.12 11.59 3.25
CA LYS A 6 10.17 11.74 4.71
C LYS A 6 9.16 12.76 5.20
N LYS A 7 9.10 13.97 4.62
CA LYS A 7 8.11 14.99 5.00
C LYS A 7 6.67 14.51 4.84
N PHE A 8 6.37 13.81 3.75
CA PHE A 8 5.05 13.25 3.51
C PHE A 8 4.67 12.19 4.56
N LEU A 9 5.59 11.29 4.91
CA LEU A 9 5.35 10.29 5.95
C LEU A 9 5.18 10.94 7.34
N TYR A 10 6.01 11.92 7.68
CA TYR A 10 5.83 12.67 8.94
C TYR A 10 4.48 13.38 8.99
N LEU A 11 4.02 13.95 7.88
CA LEU A 11 2.70 14.57 7.81
C LEU A 11 1.57 13.54 8.07
N ILE A 12 1.67 12.35 7.47
CA ILE A 12 0.70 11.28 7.71
C ILE A 12 0.70 10.85 9.18
N VAL A 13 1.88 10.61 9.77
CA VAL A 13 2.01 10.23 11.18
C VAL A 13 1.45 11.33 12.09
N GLU A 14 1.72 12.59 11.79
CA GLU A 14 1.19 13.73 12.56
C GLU A 14 -0.34 13.81 12.48
N ILE A 15 -0.92 13.60 11.30
CA ILE A 15 -2.39 13.58 11.13
C ILE A 15 -2.99 12.42 11.93
N ILE A 16 -2.41 11.22 11.83
CA ILE A 16 -2.87 10.05 12.59
C ILE A 16 -2.78 10.32 14.10
N ALA A 17 -1.66 10.87 14.58
CA ALA A 17 -1.47 11.18 15.98
C ALA A 17 -2.47 12.24 16.47
N LYS A 18 -2.74 13.28 15.68
CA LYS A 18 -3.75 14.31 15.99
C LYS A 18 -5.17 13.74 16.06
N VAL A 19 -5.52 12.87 15.10
CA VAL A 19 -6.84 12.20 15.10
C VAL A 19 -6.96 11.30 16.32
N HIS A 20 -5.93 10.52 16.63
CA HIS A 20 -5.92 9.63 17.79
C HIS A 20 -6.03 10.41 19.10
N SER A 21 -5.24 11.47 19.28
CA SER A 21 -5.31 12.30 20.50
C SER A 21 -6.66 13.00 20.67
N LYS A 22 -7.28 13.44 19.55
CA LYS A 22 -8.61 14.04 19.58
C LYS A 22 -9.69 13.02 19.95
N LEU A 23 -9.58 11.79 19.46
CA LEU A 23 -10.48 10.70 19.83
C LEU A 23 -10.36 10.33 21.32
N LEU A 24 -9.13 10.27 21.83
CA LEU A 24 -8.89 10.06 23.27
C LEU A 24 -9.51 11.17 24.11
N SER A 25 -9.31 12.44 23.74
CA SER A 25 -9.89 13.57 24.46
C SER A 25 -11.42 13.57 24.45
N LEU A 26 -12.04 13.15 23.34
CA LEU A 26 -13.50 12.98 23.26
C LEU A 26 -13.99 11.83 24.15
N ASN A 27 -13.20 10.77 24.30
CA ASN A 27 -13.51 9.66 25.18
C ASN A 27 -13.45 10.08 26.66
N ASP A 28 -12.46 10.90 27.04
CA ASP A 28 -12.29 11.41 28.41
C ASP A 28 -13.44 12.36 28.81
N TYR A 29 -14.04 13.05 27.81
CA TYR A 29 -15.20 13.93 28.02
C TYR A 29 -16.55 13.21 27.99
N SER A 30 -16.59 11.94 27.53
CA SER A 30 -17.83 11.18 27.42
C SER A 30 -18.03 10.29 28.64
N GLU A 31 -19.29 10.13 29.09
CA GLU A 31 -19.67 9.20 30.18
C GLU A 31 -19.33 7.74 29.88
N TYR A 32 -18.96 7.40 28.63
CA TYR A 32 -18.78 6.02 28.15
C TYR A 32 -17.40 5.42 28.38
N ASN A 33 -16.42 6.10 28.94
CA ASN A 33 -15.09 5.59 29.34
C ASN A 33 -14.61 4.33 28.61
N PHE A 34 -14.52 4.41 27.25
CA PHE A 34 -14.02 3.29 26.47
C PHE A 34 -12.56 2.99 26.83
N THR A 35 -12.26 1.72 27.00
CA THR A 35 -10.87 1.29 27.13
C THR A 35 -10.09 1.57 25.84
N ASP A 36 -8.78 1.74 25.95
CA ASP A 36 -7.89 1.93 24.78
C ASP A 36 -8.10 0.85 23.68
N LYS A 37 -8.28 -0.40 24.10
CA LYS A 37 -8.57 -1.52 23.20
C LYS A 37 -9.90 -1.37 22.45
N GLN A 38 -10.94 -0.89 23.12
CA GLN A 38 -12.24 -0.65 22.51
C GLN A 38 -12.20 0.52 21.53
N LEU A 39 -11.46 1.58 21.85
CA LEU A 39 -11.21 2.68 20.94
C LEU A 39 -10.47 2.22 19.69
N HIS A 40 -9.40 1.46 19.83
CA HIS A 40 -8.68 0.88 18.70
C HIS A 40 -9.60 0.02 17.83
N PHE A 41 -10.41 -0.84 18.44
CA PHE A 41 -11.39 -1.68 17.72
C PHE A 41 -12.36 -0.84 16.89
N LEU A 42 -12.97 0.19 17.49
CA LEU A 42 -13.93 1.05 16.81
C LEU A 42 -13.27 1.88 15.70
N VAL A 43 -12.15 2.52 15.99
CA VAL A 43 -11.46 3.42 15.05
C VAL A 43 -10.90 2.66 13.85
N ILE A 44 -10.19 1.55 14.11
CA ILE A 44 -9.61 0.75 13.02
C ILE A 44 -10.71 0.05 12.24
N GLY A 45 -11.77 -0.44 12.91
CA GLY A 45 -12.93 -1.02 12.24
C GLY A 45 -13.64 -0.04 11.32
N ALA A 46 -13.94 1.17 11.82
CA ALA A 46 -14.56 2.22 11.03
C ALA A 46 -13.67 2.68 9.85
N LEU A 47 -12.37 2.85 10.08
CA LEU A 47 -11.41 3.21 9.05
C LEU A 47 -11.35 2.12 7.97
N GLY A 48 -11.28 0.85 8.36
CA GLY A 48 -11.28 -0.27 7.43
C GLY A 48 -12.52 -0.30 6.56
N MET A 49 -13.70 -0.10 7.15
CA MET A 49 -14.96 -0.03 6.39
C MET A 49 -15.00 1.19 5.45
N ALA A 50 -14.55 2.36 5.90
CA ALA A 50 -14.45 3.55 5.04
C ALA A 50 -13.53 3.29 3.83
N MET A 51 -12.38 2.64 4.05
CA MET A 51 -11.48 2.25 2.97
C MET A 51 -12.15 1.29 1.97
N ILE A 52 -12.93 0.32 2.43
CA ILE A 52 -13.67 -0.60 1.55
C ILE A 52 -14.64 0.17 0.67
N PHE A 53 -15.41 1.13 1.21
CA PHE A 53 -16.35 1.93 0.43
C PHE A 53 -15.68 2.73 -0.69
N VAL A 54 -14.43 3.14 -0.51
CA VAL A 54 -13.65 3.85 -1.53
C VAL A 54 -12.98 2.89 -2.51
N ILE A 55 -12.31 1.84 -2.00
CA ILE A 55 -11.46 0.96 -2.80
C ILE A 55 -12.30 -0.02 -3.64
N TYR A 56 -13.39 -0.56 -3.08
CA TYR A 56 -14.24 -1.54 -3.77
C TYR A 56 -14.80 -1.03 -5.11
N PRO A 57 -15.43 0.15 -5.22
CA PRO A 57 -15.92 0.63 -6.50
C PRO A 57 -14.80 0.88 -7.51
N ILE A 58 -13.62 1.33 -7.08
CA ILE A 58 -12.46 1.54 -7.94
C ILE A 58 -11.98 0.18 -8.50
N PHE A 59 -11.82 -0.83 -7.66
CA PHE A 59 -11.37 -2.16 -8.09
C PHE A 59 -12.42 -2.86 -8.94
N LYS A 60 -13.71 -2.69 -8.64
CA LYS A 60 -14.81 -3.19 -9.47
C LYS A 60 -14.78 -2.57 -10.88
N TRP A 61 -14.55 -1.27 -10.97
CA TRP A 61 -14.39 -0.58 -12.25
C TRP A 61 -13.15 -1.09 -13.00
N LEU A 62 -11.98 -1.16 -12.36
CA LEU A 62 -10.75 -1.70 -12.97
C LEU A 62 -10.92 -3.14 -13.46
N ALA A 63 -11.63 -3.98 -12.72
CA ALA A 63 -11.92 -5.36 -13.12
C ALA A 63 -12.84 -5.40 -14.35
N LYS A 64 -13.86 -4.54 -14.40
CA LYS A 64 -14.78 -4.43 -15.54
C LYS A 64 -14.05 -4.00 -16.82
N GLU A 65 -13.08 -3.11 -16.70
CA GLU A 65 -12.21 -2.66 -17.80
C GLU A 65 -11.05 -3.63 -18.10
N ASN A 66 -11.07 -4.86 -17.57
CA ASN A 66 -9.99 -5.86 -17.70
C ASN A 66 -8.60 -5.41 -17.21
N HIS A 67 -8.55 -4.46 -16.28
CA HIS A 67 -7.32 -3.96 -15.67
C HIS A 67 -6.91 -4.77 -14.41
N VAL A 68 -7.13 -6.10 -14.43
CA VAL A 68 -6.83 -6.99 -13.31
C VAL A 68 -5.35 -6.92 -12.87
N MET A 69 -4.44 -6.66 -13.82
CA MET A 69 -3.01 -6.47 -13.50
C MET A 69 -2.77 -5.26 -12.59
N VAL A 70 -3.53 -4.20 -12.75
CA VAL A 70 -3.42 -3.00 -11.90
C VAL A 70 -3.88 -3.32 -10.48
N ILE A 71 -4.96 -4.08 -10.32
CA ILE A 71 -5.43 -4.55 -9.02
C ILE A 71 -4.37 -5.42 -8.34
N ALA A 72 -3.81 -6.39 -9.07
CA ALA A 72 -2.75 -7.27 -8.58
C ALA A 72 -1.50 -6.45 -8.15
N TRP A 73 -1.14 -5.43 -8.94
CA TRP A 73 -0.02 -4.55 -8.61
C TRP A 73 -0.26 -3.80 -7.28
N PHE A 74 -1.44 -3.20 -7.09
CA PHE A 74 -1.76 -2.51 -5.84
C PHE A 74 -1.74 -3.45 -4.65
N TYR A 75 -2.29 -4.66 -4.79
CA TYR A 75 -2.26 -5.66 -3.73
C TYR A 75 -0.84 -6.04 -3.33
N VAL A 76 -0.01 -6.43 -4.31
CA VAL A 76 1.38 -6.82 -4.06
C VAL A 76 2.20 -5.65 -3.52
N PHE A 77 1.99 -4.43 -4.05
CA PHE A 77 2.65 -3.24 -3.54
C PHE A 77 2.35 -3.00 -2.05
N THR A 78 1.10 -3.13 -1.64
CA THR A 78 0.72 -3.02 -0.23
C THR A 78 1.38 -4.09 0.63
N VAL A 79 1.41 -5.35 0.15
CA VAL A 79 2.07 -6.45 0.85
C VAL A 79 3.58 -6.21 0.97
N ILE A 80 4.24 -5.71 -0.07
CA ILE A 80 5.68 -5.38 -0.04
C ILE A 80 5.96 -4.28 0.99
N ILE A 81 5.13 -3.25 1.06
CA ILE A 81 5.26 -2.23 2.11
C ILE A 81 5.21 -2.87 3.50
N VAL A 82 4.21 -3.71 3.76
CA VAL A 82 4.06 -4.39 5.06
C VAL A 82 5.27 -5.27 5.37
N ILE A 83 5.73 -6.06 4.40
CA ILE A 83 6.91 -6.94 4.58
C ILE A 83 8.17 -6.11 4.87
N THR A 84 8.40 -5.02 4.13
CA THR A 84 9.58 -4.18 4.32
C THR A 84 9.60 -3.58 5.72
N PHE A 85 8.46 -3.05 6.20
CA PHE A 85 8.37 -2.57 7.58
C PHE A 85 8.53 -3.70 8.61
N ALA A 86 7.98 -4.88 8.35
CA ALA A 86 8.12 -6.03 9.25
C ALA A 86 9.59 -6.49 9.39
N ILE A 87 10.35 -6.46 8.30
CA ILE A 87 11.79 -6.77 8.31
C ILE A 87 12.53 -5.76 9.19
N GLU A 88 12.33 -4.47 8.97
CA GLU A 88 13.00 -3.39 9.72
C GLU A 88 12.67 -3.42 11.22
N ILE A 89 11.38 -3.63 11.56
CA ILE A 89 10.95 -3.79 12.94
C ILE A 89 11.56 -5.06 13.56
N GLY A 90 11.59 -6.16 12.79
CA GLY A 90 12.18 -7.41 13.22
C GLY A 90 13.68 -7.31 13.50
N GLN A 91 14.45 -6.66 12.63
CA GLN A 91 15.87 -6.40 12.83
C GLN A 91 16.13 -5.58 14.11
N LYS A 92 15.34 -4.52 14.33
CA LYS A 92 15.43 -3.74 15.55
C LYS A 92 15.08 -4.55 16.80
N ALA A 93 14.04 -5.37 16.74
CA ALA A 93 13.58 -6.18 17.87
C ALA A 93 14.55 -7.30 18.25
N THR A 94 15.23 -7.89 17.25
CA THR A 94 16.19 -8.99 17.44
C THR A 94 17.63 -8.54 17.67
N GLY A 95 17.90 -7.22 17.51
CA GLY A 95 19.26 -6.68 17.61
C GLY A 95 20.17 -7.10 16.45
N THR A 96 19.61 -7.60 15.34
CA THR A 96 20.39 -8.03 14.16
C THR A 96 20.70 -6.89 13.20
N GLY A 97 20.10 -5.71 13.40
CA GLY A 97 20.35 -4.51 12.60
C GLY A 97 19.69 -3.28 13.22
N ALA A 98 19.99 -2.11 12.67
CA ALA A 98 19.32 -0.85 12.99
C ALA A 98 18.15 -0.65 12.02
N MET A 99 17.02 -0.19 12.53
CA MET A 99 15.90 0.20 11.65
C MET A 99 16.30 1.43 10.83
N GLU A 100 16.48 1.26 9.54
CA GLU A 100 16.86 2.33 8.62
C GLU A 100 15.74 2.64 7.62
N PHE A 101 15.29 3.89 7.61
CA PHE A 101 14.28 4.31 6.63
C PHE A 101 14.76 4.17 5.17
N ALA A 102 16.06 4.23 4.96
CA ALA A 102 16.65 4.03 3.64
C ALA A 102 16.34 2.63 3.08
N ASP A 103 16.43 1.58 3.90
CA ASP A 103 16.20 0.21 3.47
C ASP A 103 14.74 -0.01 3.05
N ILE A 104 13.80 0.63 3.73
CA ILE A 104 12.39 0.65 3.32
C ILE A 104 12.25 1.28 1.92
N VAL A 105 12.88 2.44 1.69
CA VAL A 105 12.81 3.14 0.40
C VAL A 105 13.46 2.33 -0.72
N PHE A 106 14.61 1.71 -0.46
CA PHE A 106 15.30 0.86 -1.42
C PHE A 106 14.51 -0.42 -1.72
N GLY A 107 13.92 -1.05 -0.71
CA GLY A 107 13.07 -2.24 -0.89
C GLY A 107 11.86 -1.95 -1.78
N ILE A 108 11.13 -0.87 -1.49
CA ILE A 108 9.99 -0.43 -2.30
C ILE A 108 10.45 -0.03 -3.72
N GLY A 109 11.56 0.70 -3.82
CA GLY A 109 12.15 1.09 -5.10
C GLY A 109 12.53 -0.11 -5.96
N GLY A 110 13.12 -1.14 -5.35
CA GLY A 110 13.45 -2.41 -6.02
C GLY A 110 12.22 -3.09 -6.61
N TYR A 111 11.12 -3.17 -5.85
CA TYR A 111 9.86 -3.71 -6.37
C TYR A 111 9.33 -2.93 -7.58
N ILE A 112 9.33 -1.59 -7.52
CA ILE A 112 8.86 -0.73 -8.61
C ILE A 112 9.68 -0.97 -9.88
N VAL A 113 11.02 -0.99 -9.76
CA VAL A 113 11.93 -1.23 -10.88
C VAL A 113 11.69 -2.60 -11.51
N MET A 114 11.61 -3.66 -10.69
CA MET A 114 11.34 -5.01 -11.17
C MET A 114 9.97 -5.13 -11.84
N PHE A 115 8.96 -4.45 -11.31
CA PHE A 115 7.65 -4.41 -11.94
C PHE A 115 7.67 -3.69 -13.29
N MET A 116 8.41 -2.58 -13.44
CA MET A 116 8.57 -1.88 -14.71
C MET A 116 9.24 -2.78 -15.77
N ILE A 117 10.29 -3.52 -15.38
CA ILE A 117 10.94 -4.50 -16.25
C ILE A 117 9.95 -5.58 -16.70
N PHE A 118 9.20 -6.15 -15.75
CA PHE A 118 8.17 -7.13 -16.04
C PHE A 118 7.09 -6.59 -17.00
N ALA A 119 6.60 -5.38 -16.75
CA ALA A 119 5.60 -4.72 -17.58
C ALA A 119 6.10 -4.49 -19.02
N LEU A 120 7.38 -4.10 -19.17
CA LEU A 120 8.03 -3.91 -20.46
C LEU A 120 8.14 -5.25 -21.22
N ILE A 121 8.65 -6.30 -20.58
CA ILE A 121 8.75 -7.64 -21.18
C ILE A 121 7.37 -8.14 -21.64
N ARG A 122 6.36 -7.95 -20.80
CA ARG A 122 4.97 -8.31 -21.13
C ARG A 122 4.42 -7.51 -22.31
N ALA A 123 4.71 -6.21 -22.38
CA ALA A 123 4.29 -5.36 -23.50
C ALA A 123 4.94 -5.82 -24.82
N ILE A 124 6.25 -6.11 -24.81
CA ILE A 124 6.99 -6.65 -25.94
C ILE A 124 6.39 -7.99 -26.38
N TYR A 125 6.18 -8.92 -25.45
CA TYR A 125 5.57 -10.22 -25.75
C TYR A 125 4.19 -10.10 -26.40
N LYS A 126 3.32 -9.22 -25.87
CA LYS A 126 2.00 -8.95 -26.45
C LYS A 126 2.09 -8.34 -27.84
N GLY A 127 3.05 -7.43 -28.07
CA GLY A 127 3.31 -6.83 -29.37
C GLY A 127 3.73 -7.86 -30.42
N ILE A 128 4.70 -8.70 -30.07
CA ILE A 128 5.18 -9.80 -30.94
C ILE A 128 4.03 -10.77 -31.24
N ARG A 129 3.25 -11.18 -30.25
CA ARG A 129 2.12 -12.07 -30.45
C ARG A 129 1.06 -11.49 -31.41
N LYS A 130 0.75 -10.19 -31.23
CA LYS A 130 -0.15 -9.47 -32.17
C LYS A 130 0.37 -9.49 -33.59
N LEU A 131 1.66 -9.24 -33.78
CA LEU A 131 2.30 -9.24 -35.09
C LEU A 131 2.25 -10.62 -35.75
N ILE A 132 2.58 -11.68 -34.98
CA ILE A 132 2.52 -13.07 -35.48
C ILE A 132 1.09 -13.45 -35.90
N VAL A 133 0.08 -13.06 -35.12
CA VAL A 133 -1.33 -13.32 -35.46
C VAL A 133 -1.72 -12.56 -36.72
N ALA A 134 -1.33 -11.30 -36.87
CA ALA A 134 -1.61 -10.50 -38.06
C ALA A 134 -0.93 -11.05 -39.33
N LEU A 135 0.26 -11.64 -39.20
CA LEU A 135 0.97 -12.24 -40.28
C LEU A 135 0.45 -13.64 -40.68
N LYS A 136 -0.30 -14.32 -39.79
CA LYS A 136 -0.89 -15.65 -40.03
C LYS A 136 -2.32 -15.61 -40.58
N LEU A 137 -2.88 -14.44 -40.83
CA LEU A 137 -4.17 -14.22 -41.47
C LEU A 137 -3.95 -13.62 -42.89
N PRO A 138 -3.48 -14.37 -43.89
CA PRO A 138 -3.76 -14.05 -45.29
C PRO A 138 -4.96 -14.87 -45.71
N GLU A 139 -5.94 -14.22 -46.30
CA GLU A 139 -7.15 -14.68 -46.99
C GLU A 139 -8.40 -14.74 -46.13
#